data_1dc6324369ce02af42990046d887cbdc
#
_entry.id   1dc6324369ce02af42990046d887cbdc
#
_cell.length_a   1.000
_cell.length_b   1.000
_cell.length_c   1.000
_cell.angle_alpha   90.00
_cell.angle_beta   90.00
_cell.angle_gamma   90.00
#
_symmetry.space_group_name_H-M   'P 1'
#
loop_
_entity.id
_entity.type
_entity.pdbx_description
1 polymer ?
#
loop_
_entity_poly.entity_id
_entity_poly.type
_entity_poly.pdbx_seq_one_letter_code
_entity_poly.pdbx_strand_id
1 'polypeptide(L)'
;SKPNPPSGTYQKVSPVLKDPNRLNELRADMWFSYGAPGFDASMWPSTWYDGSPMTPDRYRALSHIIIADTSSSNGSDAMYGCSQTFKNWVMRWVLGFVGSTPTYMDAVGRKMVARQGQVPDPSQFDIFMLDTGASTQRILSFVYNPNVTVNFTKVSADATVTDGNSEYAYAGATYDIYD
;
A
#
# COMPACT_ATOMS: atom_id res chain seq x y z
N SER A 1 -20.86 -1.70 14.34
CA SER A 1 -20.19 -1.25 13.11
C SER A 1 -21.00 -0.12 12.48
N LYS A 2 -20.35 0.82 11.81
CA LYS A 2 -21.02 1.84 11.02
C LYS A 2 -21.56 1.23 9.72
N PRO A 3 -22.68 1.74 9.19
CA PRO A 3 -23.23 1.26 7.92
C PRO A 3 -22.30 1.60 6.75
N ASN A 4 -22.42 0.85 5.66
CA ASN A 4 -21.75 1.19 4.41
C ASN A 4 -22.29 2.53 3.88
N PRO A 5 -21.43 3.35 3.24
CA PRO A 5 -21.89 4.56 2.60
C PRO A 5 -22.81 4.22 1.41
N PRO A 6 -23.81 5.07 1.11
CA PRO A 6 -24.62 4.89 -0.08
C PRO A 6 -23.81 5.05 -1.36
N SER A 7 -24.34 4.58 -2.48
CA SER A 7 -23.75 4.85 -3.79
C SER A 7 -23.71 6.35 -4.07
N GLY A 8 -22.60 6.84 -4.60
CA GLY A 8 -22.44 8.27 -4.87
C GLY A 8 -21.01 8.64 -5.24
N THR A 9 -20.80 9.94 -5.45
CA THR A 9 -19.46 10.52 -5.64
C THR A 9 -18.96 11.09 -4.33
N TYR A 10 -17.73 10.71 -3.95
CA TYR A 10 -17.09 11.13 -2.71
C TYR A 10 -15.78 11.86 -2.98
N GLN A 11 -15.45 12.83 -2.14
CA GLN A 11 -14.15 13.50 -2.23
C GLN A 11 -13.03 12.60 -1.73
N LYS A 12 -11.88 12.65 -2.41
CA LYS A 12 -10.63 12.09 -1.93
C LYS A 12 -10.08 12.97 -0.82
N VAL A 13 -9.72 12.36 0.30
CA VAL A 13 -9.03 13.02 1.41
C VAL A 13 -7.84 12.19 1.84
N SER A 14 -6.86 12.83 2.47
CA SER A 14 -5.71 12.11 3.03
C SER A 14 -6.16 11.10 4.10
N PRO A 15 -5.49 9.94 4.21
CA PRO A 15 -5.78 8.99 5.28
C PRO A 15 -5.62 9.64 6.66
N VAL A 16 -6.62 9.43 7.51
CA VAL A 16 -6.58 9.86 8.91
C VAL A 16 -6.37 8.63 9.78
N LEU A 17 -5.17 8.51 10.35
CA LEU A 17 -4.79 7.41 11.23
C LEU A 17 -4.83 7.88 12.69
N LYS A 18 -5.06 6.94 13.61
CA LYS A 18 -4.88 7.20 15.05
C LYS A 18 -3.44 7.58 15.37
N ASP A 19 -2.48 6.88 14.76
CA ASP A 19 -1.06 7.20 14.82
C ASP A 19 -0.57 7.64 13.44
N PRO A 20 -0.36 8.95 13.21
CA PRO A 20 0.11 9.46 11.92
C PRO A 20 1.48 8.92 11.51
N ASN A 21 2.31 8.47 12.46
CA ASN A 21 3.63 7.91 12.16
C ASN A 21 3.55 6.56 11.42
N ARG A 22 2.40 5.90 11.45
CA ARG A 22 2.16 4.63 10.73
C ARG A 22 1.74 4.81 9.27
N LEU A 23 1.80 6.01 8.69
CA LEU A 23 1.37 6.22 7.31
C LEU A 23 2.17 5.39 6.29
N ASN A 24 3.50 5.30 6.47
CA ASN A 24 4.34 4.47 5.60
C ASN A 24 4.07 2.98 5.76
N GLU A 25 3.74 2.54 6.97
CA GLU A 25 3.27 1.17 7.22
C GLU A 25 1.95 0.91 6.49
N LEU A 26 0.96 1.81 6.59
CA LEU A 26 -0.30 1.68 5.85
C LEU A 26 -0.08 1.62 4.33
N ARG A 27 0.85 2.42 3.80
CA ARG A 27 1.22 2.35 2.38
C ARG A 27 1.77 0.98 1.99
N ALA A 28 2.63 0.40 2.83
CA ALA A 28 3.17 -0.94 2.62
C ALA A 28 2.06 -2.01 2.72
N ASP A 29 1.20 -1.92 3.72
CA ASP A 29 0.08 -2.84 3.90
C ASP A 29 -0.85 -2.83 2.68
N MET A 30 -1.15 -1.66 2.14
CA MET A 30 -2.01 -1.53 0.96
C MET A 30 -1.31 -2.00 -0.32
N TRP A 31 0.01 -1.71 -0.48
CA TRP A 31 0.78 -2.10 -1.65
C TRP A 31 0.94 -3.62 -1.77
N PHE A 32 1.21 -4.30 -0.65
CA PHE A 32 1.43 -5.75 -0.62
C PHE A 32 0.17 -6.58 -0.36
N SER A 33 -0.98 -5.94 -0.17
CA SER A 33 -2.27 -6.60 0.01
C SER A 33 -2.72 -7.36 -1.23
N TYR A 34 -3.60 -8.35 -1.03
CA TYR A 34 -4.16 -9.14 -2.12
C TYR A 34 -4.93 -8.28 -3.12
N GLY A 35 -4.57 -8.40 -4.39
CA GLY A 35 -5.15 -7.62 -5.48
C GLY A 35 -4.46 -6.28 -5.74
N ALA A 36 -3.46 -5.89 -4.93
CA ALA A 36 -2.61 -4.75 -5.20
C ALA A 36 -1.39 -5.14 -6.05
N PRO A 37 -0.74 -4.17 -6.74
CA PRO A 37 0.35 -4.49 -7.68
C PRO A 37 1.57 -5.16 -7.04
N GLY A 38 1.85 -4.89 -5.76
CA GLY A 38 2.97 -5.47 -5.01
C GLY A 38 2.67 -6.79 -4.31
N PHE A 39 1.48 -7.39 -4.52
CA PHE A 39 1.12 -8.64 -3.87
C PHE A 39 2.13 -9.75 -4.20
N ASP A 40 2.66 -10.36 -3.15
CA ASP A 40 3.60 -11.48 -3.23
C ASP A 40 3.14 -12.59 -2.28
N ALA A 41 2.61 -13.68 -2.87
CA ALA A 41 2.07 -14.81 -2.11
C ALA A 41 3.11 -15.47 -1.18
N SER A 42 4.42 -15.33 -1.49
CA SER A 42 5.49 -15.91 -0.65
C SER A 42 5.61 -15.26 0.74
N MET A 43 5.06 -14.06 0.92
CA MET A 43 5.00 -13.40 2.22
C MET A 43 3.93 -13.98 3.14
N TRP A 44 2.92 -14.62 2.58
CA TRP A 44 1.73 -15.06 3.28
C TRP A 44 1.86 -16.49 3.80
N PRO A 45 1.03 -16.90 4.80
CA PRO A 45 0.97 -18.29 5.22
C PRO A 45 0.60 -19.20 4.05
N SER A 46 1.19 -20.39 4.00
CA SER A 46 0.89 -21.38 2.97
C SER A 46 -0.50 -22.01 3.12
N THR A 47 -1.01 -21.99 4.35
CA THR A 47 -2.31 -22.54 4.70
C THR A 47 -3.09 -21.61 5.61
N TRP A 48 -4.38 -21.76 5.63
CA TRP A 48 -5.29 -21.14 6.58
C TRP A 48 -5.08 -21.71 7.99
N TYR A 49 -5.67 -21.08 9.01
CA TYR A 49 -5.49 -21.47 10.42
C TYR A 49 -5.94 -22.90 10.77
N ASP A 50 -6.78 -23.51 9.93
CA ASP A 50 -7.27 -24.89 10.07
C ASP A 50 -6.50 -25.90 9.20
N GLY A 51 -5.41 -25.48 8.56
CA GLY A 51 -4.59 -26.27 7.66
C GLY A 51 -5.12 -26.36 6.22
N SER A 52 -6.27 -25.80 5.92
CA SER A 52 -6.83 -25.81 4.56
C SER A 52 -6.11 -24.81 3.66
N PRO A 53 -6.19 -24.97 2.31
CA PRO A 53 -5.49 -24.08 1.37
C PRO A 53 -5.90 -22.61 1.49
N MET A 54 -4.97 -21.71 1.20
CA MET A 54 -5.28 -20.30 1.01
C MET A 54 -6.12 -20.10 -0.25
N THR A 55 -7.11 -19.23 -0.15
CA THR A 55 -8.00 -18.83 -1.26
C THR A 55 -7.97 -17.32 -1.45
N PRO A 56 -8.40 -16.78 -2.60
CA PRO A 56 -8.53 -15.35 -2.82
C PRO A 56 -9.30 -14.62 -1.69
N ASP A 57 -10.39 -15.18 -1.21
CA ASP A 57 -11.19 -14.57 -0.15
C ASP A 57 -10.46 -14.57 1.20
N ARG A 58 -9.67 -15.60 1.49
CA ARG A 58 -8.83 -15.67 2.68
C ARG A 58 -7.72 -14.62 2.66
N TYR A 59 -7.05 -14.44 1.51
CA TYR A 59 -6.09 -13.36 1.33
C TYR A 59 -6.73 -11.99 1.51
N ARG A 60 -7.94 -11.76 0.94
CA ARG A 60 -8.68 -10.50 1.12
C ARG A 60 -9.03 -10.25 2.59
N ALA A 61 -9.51 -11.27 3.29
CA ALA A 61 -9.85 -11.16 4.71
C ALA A 61 -8.63 -10.78 5.55
N LEU A 62 -7.49 -11.43 5.33
CA LEU A 62 -6.25 -11.10 6.05
C LEU A 62 -5.70 -9.72 5.68
N SER A 63 -5.76 -9.33 4.40
CA SER A 63 -5.40 -7.97 3.96
C SER A 63 -6.24 -6.92 4.67
N HIS A 64 -7.54 -7.15 4.78
CA HIS A 64 -8.44 -6.26 5.53
C HIS A 64 -8.04 -6.14 7.01
N ILE A 65 -7.70 -7.26 7.65
CA ILE A 65 -7.27 -7.25 9.05
C ILE A 65 -5.97 -6.46 9.24
N ILE A 66 -4.97 -6.65 8.37
CA ILE A 66 -3.70 -5.91 8.42
C ILE A 66 -3.95 -4.40 8.26
N ILE A 67 -4.69 -4.00 7.23
CA ILE A 67 -5.01 -2.59 6.98
C ILE A 67 -5.81 -2.00 8.14
N ALA A 68 -6.76 -2.73 8.71
CA ALA A 68 -7.55 -2.26 9.84
C ALA A 68 -6.70 -2.09 11.11
N ASP A 69 -5.73 -2.97 11.35
CA ASP A 69 -4.80 -2.86 12.48
C ASP A 69 -3.98 -1.56 12.41
N THR A 70 -3.52 -1.21 11.22
CA THR A 70 -2.69 -0.01 11.02
C THR A 70 -3.53 1.27 10.96
N SER A 71 -4.70 1.24 10.31
CA SER A 71 -5.48 2.44 10.00
C SER A 71 -6.50 2.82 11.08
N SER A 72 -7.02 1.86 11.85
CA SER A 72 -8.09 2.11 12.80
C SER A 72 -7.59 2.29 14.23
N SER A 73 -8.43 2.89 15.06
CA SER A 73 -8.15 3.05 16.49
C SER A 73 -8.27 1.74 17.27
N ASN A 74 -8.90 0.72 16.69
CA ASN A 74 -9.13 -0.57 17.30
C ASN A 74 -9.10 -1.66 16.21
N GLY A 75 -7.90 -2.05 15.78
CA GLY A 75 -7.67 -3.07 14.75
C GLY A 75 -8.31 -4.42 15.08
N SER A 76 -8.48 -4.72 16.39
CA SER A 76 -9.13 -5.96 16.82
C SER A 76 -10.61 -6.06 16.43
N ASP A 77 -11.26 -4.94 16.10
CA ASP A 77 -12.65 -4.94 15.63
C ASP A 77 -12.80 -5.67 14.27
N ALA A 78 -11.75 -5.71 13.47
CA ALA A 78 -11.74 -6.49 12.23
C ALA A 78 -11.90 -8.02 12.46
N MET A 79 -11.62 -8.47 13.68
CA MET A 79 -11.77 -9.88 14.09
C MET A 79 -12.93 -10.10 15.05
N TYR A 80 -13.87 -9.16 15.12
CA TYR A 80 -15.05 -9.31 15.99
C TYR A 80 -15.86 -10.54 15.58
N GLY A 81 -16.24 -11.34 16.55
CA GLY A 81 -16.99 -12.59 16.32
C GLY A 81 -16.14 -13.79 15.86
N CYS A 82 -14.86 -13.61 15.55
CA CYS A 82 -13.97 -14.72 15.23
C CYS A 82 -13.62 -15.56 16.47
N SER A 83 -13.31 -16.84 16.25
CA SER A 83 -12.85 -17.75 17.30
C SER A 83 -11.51 -17.31 17.89
N GLN A 84 -11.25 -17.68 19.15
CA GLN A 84 -9.97 -17.37 19.78
C GLN A 84 -8.79 -18.05 19.09
N THR A 85 -8.99 -19.25 18.56
CA THR A 85 -7.98 -19.98 17.77
C THR A 85 -7.57 -19.19 16.54
N PHE A 86 -8.54 -18.66 15.79
CA PHE A 86 -8.26 -17.80 14.64
C PHE A 86 -7.53 -16.51 15.05
N LYS A 87 -7.99 -15.83 16.09
CA LYS A 87 -7.35 -14.62 16.60
C LYS A 87 -5.89 -14.85 16.99
N ASN A 88 -5.61 -15.92 17.72
CA ASN A 88 -4.24 -16.25 18.11
C ASN A 88 -3.35 -16.54 16.90
N TRP A 89 -3.88 -17.25 15.91
CA TRP A 89 -3.17 -17.53 14.67
C TRP A 89 -2.87 -16.23 13.88
N VAL A 90 -3.86 -15.33 13.75
CA VAL A 90 -3.67 -14.01 13.10
C VAL A 90 -2.61 -13.19 13.83
N MET A 91 -2.67 -13.10 15.15
CA MET A 91 -1.66 -12.36 15.92
C MET A 91 -0.26 -12.90 15.68
N ARG A 92 -0.09 -14.23 15.61
CA ARG A 92 1.21 -14.87 15.41
C ARG A 92 1.73 -14.79 13.97
N TRP A 93 0.89 -15.11 12.98
CA TRP A 93 1.33 -15.32 11.60
C TRP A 93 1.04 -14.15 10.66
N VAL A 94 0.07 -13.32 11.01
CA VAL A 94 -0.38 -12.22 10.16
C VAL A 94 0.06 -10.86 10.68
N LEU A 95 -0.28 -10.49 11.91
CA LEU A 95 0.06 -9.18 12.47
C LEU A 95 1.44 -9.14 13.12
N GLY A 96 1.84 -10.18 13.83
CA GLY A 96 3.16 -10.32 14.41
C GLY A 96 3.32 -9.68 15.78
N PHE A 97 2.22 -9.50 16.53
CA PHE A 97 2.24 -8.88 17.85
C PHE A 97 1.97 -9.85 19.00
N VAL A 98 2.55 -9.55 20.16
CA VAL A 98 2.08 -10.02 21.46
C VAL A 98 1.62 -8.79 22.24
N GLY A 99 0.32 -8.67 22.49
CA GLY A 99 -0.25 -7.40 22.97
C GLY A 99 0.00 -6.27 21.96
N SER A 100 0.68 -5.21 22.39
CA SER A 100 1.10 -4.09 21.53
C SER A 100 2.55 -4.18 21.07
N THR A 101 3.28 -5.25 21.42
CA THR A 101 4.71 -5.38 21.14
C THR A 101 4.93 -6.20 19.87
N PRO A 102 5.60 -5.65 18.82
CA PRO A 102 6.07 -6.41 17.69
C PRO A 102 7.00 -7.54 18.15
N THR A 103 6.62 -8.78 17.85
CA THR A 103 7.33 -9.97 18.39
C THR A 103 7.71 -10.95 17.28
N TYR A 104 6.80 -11.21 16.35
CA TYR A 104 7.01 -12.20 15.31
C TYR A 104 7.32 -11.51 13.98
N MET A 105 8.60 -11.27 13.73
CA MET A 105 9.08 -10.52 12.56
C MET A 105 8.89 -11.26 11.23
N ASP A 106 8.60 -12.56 11.29
CA ASP A 106 8.23 -13.41 10.16
C ASP A 106 6.74 -13.37 9.81
N ALA A 107 5.91 -12.66 10.59
CA ALA A 107 4.51 -12.42 10.27
C ALA A 107 4.35 -11.50 9.05
N VAL A 108 3.24 -11.66 8.33
CA VAL A 108 2.97 -10.94 7.06
C VAL A 108 3.12 -9.43 7.22
N GLY A 109 2.42 -8.81 8.16
CA GLY A 109 2.47 -7.37 8.37
C GLY A 109 3.88 -6.88 8.70
N ARG A 110 4.67 -7.65 9.44
CA ARG A 110 6.08 -7.29 9.75
C ARG A 110 6.98 -7.41 8.52
N LYS A 111 6.76 -8.41 7.66
CA LYS A 111 7.43 -8.52 6.36
C LYS A 111 7.08 -7.35 5.43
N MET A 112 5.81 -6.91 5.41
CA MET A 112 5.38 -5.74 4.64
C MET A 112 6.09 -4.48 5.12
N VAL A 113 6.15 -4.23 6.42
CA VAL A 113 6.88 -3.09 7.00
C VAL A 113 8.37 -3.17 6.67
N ALA A 114 8.99 -4.34 6.76
CA ALA A 114 10.40 -4.52 6.41
C ALA A 114 10.68 -4.22 4.92
N ARG A 115 9.69 -4.34 4.05
CA ARG A 115 9.77 -4.04 2.62
C ARG A 115 9.19 -2.68 2.23
N GLN A 116 8.90 -1.80 3.17
CA GLN A 116 8.29 -0.49 2.88
C GLN A 116 9.10 0.37 1.90
N GLY A 117 10.43 0.19 1.84
CA GLY A 117 11.29 0.85 0.85
C GLY A 117 11.07 0.40 -0.59
N GLN A 118 10.31 -0.68 -0.84
CA GLN A 118 9.93 -1.16 -2.18
C GLN A 118 8.59 -0.60 -2.64
N VAL A 119 7.86 0.10 -1.78
CA VAL A 119 6.60 0.76 -2.14
C VAL A 119 6.92 1.96 -3.04
N PRO A 120 6.26 2.09 -4.20
CA PRO A 120 6.48 3.23 -5.08
C PRO A 120 6.22 4.57 -4.39
N ASP A 121 6.84 5.62 -4.92
CA ASP A 121 6.65 6.99 -4.44
C ASP A 121 5.15 7.38 -4.42
N PRO A 122 4.72 8.28 -3.51
CA PRO A 122 3.34 8.77 -3.48
C PRO A 122 2.81 9.34 -4.79
N SER A 123 3.68 9.86 -5.68
CA SER A 123 3.28 10.30 -7.02
C SER A 123 2.84 9.15 -7.93
N GLN A 124 3.32 7.94 -7.68
CA GLN A 124 2.98 6.72 -8.43
C GLN A 124 1.94 5.87 -7.71
N PHE A 125 2.05 5.74 -6.38
CA PHE A 125 1.14 4.97 -5.55
C PHE A 125 0.54 5.86 -4.46
N ASP A 126 -0.60 6.47 -4.78
CA ASP A 126 -1.33 7.38 -3.93
C ASP A 126 -2.44 6.66 -3.18
N ILE A 127 -2.35 6.62 -1.85
CA ILE A 127 -3.39 6.08 -0.98
C ILE A 127 -4.25 7.22 -0.42
N PHE A 128 -5.55 6.99 -0.31
CA PHE A 128 -6.50 7.99 0.14
C PHE A 128 -7.71 7.37 0.85
N MET A 129 -8.44 8.20 1.57
CA MET A 129 -9.78 7.88 2.06
C MET A 129 -10.82 8.58 1.20
N LEU A 130 -11.98 7.97 1.08
CA LEU A 130 -13.18 8.67 0.62
C LEU A 130 -13.87 9.31 1.80
N ASP A 131 -14.21 10.59 1.67
CA ASP A 131 -15.01 11.30 2.68
C ASP A 131 -16.48 10.86 2.58
N THR A 132 -16.82 9.89 3.37
CA THR A 132 -18.16 9.28 3.43
C THR A 132 -19.03 9.85 4.56
N GLY A 133 -18.50 10.85 5.27
CA GLY A 133 -19.14 11.41 6.45
C GLY A 133 -18.91 10.61 7.75
N ALA A 134 -19.17 11.25 8.87
CA ALA A 134 -18.84 10.70 10.20
C ALA A 134 -19.69 9.49 10.61
N SER A 135 -20.87 9.33 10.02
CA SER A 135 -21.85 8.28 10.37
C SER A 135 -21.66 6.97 9.61
N THR A 136 -20.86 6.98 8.54
CA THR A 136 -20.66 5.82 7.67
C THR A 136 -19.25 5.24 7.82
N GLN A 137 -19.06 4.03 7.29
CA GLN A 137 -17.75 3.39 7.25
C GLN A 137 -16.84 4.13 6.27
N ARG A 138 -15.63 4.49 6.72
CA ARG A 138 -14.60 5.06 5.84
C ARG A 138 -14.10 4.02 4.86
N ILE A 139 -13.80 4.46 3.65
CA ILE A 139 -13.24 3.61 2.59
C ILE A 139 -11.82 4.08 2.31
N LEU A 140 -10.86 3.18 2.52
CA LEU A 140 -9.50 3.33 2.05
C LEU A 140 -9.40 2.80 0.61
N SER A 141 -8.67 3.51 -0.23
CA SER A 141 -8.42 3.11 -1.60
C SER A 141 -7.05 3.62 -2.06
N PHE A 142 -6.66 3.26 -3.27
CA PHE A 142 -5.45 3.76 -3.88
C PHE A 142 -5.62 3.97 -5.38
N VAL A 143 -4.74 4.80 -5.94
CA VAL A 143 -4.48 4.88 -7.38
C VAL A 143 -3.02 4.51 -7.61
N TYR A 144 -2.78 3.63 -8.56
CA TYR A 144 -1.44 3.29 -9.00
C TYR A 144 -1.25 3.72 -10.45
N ASN A 145 -0.26 4.58 -10.67
CA ASN A 145 0.17 5.01 -11.99
C ASN A 145 1.64 4.63 -12.18
N PRO A 146 1.93 3.55 -12.90
CA PRO A 146 3.29 3.11 -13.15
C PRO A 146 4.06 4.00 -14.13
N ASN A 147 3.38 4.92 -14.82
CA ASN A 147 4.02 5.82 -15.76
C ASN A 147 5.02 6.72 -15.05
N VAL A 148 6.27 6.54 -15.37
CA VAL A 148 7.38 7.35 -14.85
C VAL A 148 7.55 8.56 -15.76
N THR A 149 7.62 9.76 -15.19
CA THR A 149 8.12 10.90 -15.93
C THR A 149 9.64 10.77 -16.06
N VAL A 150 10.12 10.50 -17.25
CA VAL A 150 11.55 10.48 -17.53
C VAL A 150 11.96 11.87 -17.98
N ASN A 151 12.79 12.52 -17.16
CA ASN A 151 13.39 13.80 -17.54
C ASN A 151 14.73 13.54 -18.24
N PHE A 152 14.81 13.94 -19.47
CA PHE A 152 16.07 13.90 -20.21
C PHE A 152 16.71 15.29 -20.18
N THR A 153 17.96 15.34 -19.76
CA THR A 153 18.79 16.52 -19.93
C THR A 153 19.85 16.22 -20.98
N LYS A 154 19.75 16.87 -22.13
CA LYS A 154 20.79 16.80 -23.14
C LYS A 154 21.92 17.71 -22.68
N VAL A 155 23.11 17.17 -22.57
CA VAL A 155 24.33 17.92 -22.30
C VAL A 155 25.29 17.73 -23.46
N SER A 156 26.05 18.77 -23.78
CA SER A 156 27.10 18.64 -24.76
C SER A 156 28.29 17.86 -24.19
N ALA A 157 28.86 16.99 -24.98
CA ALA A 157 30.16 16.36 -24.65
C ALA A 157 31.30 17.37 -24.76
N ASP A 158 31.13 18.42 -25.55
CA ASP A 158 32.12 19.47 -25.76
C ASP A 158 31.42 20.85 -25.82
N ALA A 159 31.39 21.55 -24.69
CA ALA A 159 30.79 22.89 -24.58
C ALA A 159 31.47 23.91 -25.42
N THR A 160 32.75 23.74 -25.73
CA THR A 160 33.51 24.71 -26.57
C THR A 160 33.02 24.72 -28.01
N VAL A 161 32.43 23.63 -28.48
CA VAL A 161 31.88 23.49 -29.84
C VAL A 161 30.41 23.95 -29.88
N THR A 162 29.64 23.72 -28.80
CA THR A 162 28.20 23.84 -28.79
C THR A 162 27.69 25.18 -28.17
N ASP A 163 28.44 25.75 -27.25
CA ASP A 163 28.02 26.97 -26.57
C ASP A 163 27.96 28.15 -27.53
N GLY A 164 26.78 28.79 -27.63
CA GLY A 164 26.53 29.92 -28.52
C GLY A 164 26.34 29.55 -29.99
N ASN A 165 26.37 28.28 -30.38
CA ASN A 165 26.14 27.83 -31.74
C ASN A 165 24.68 27.35 -31.92
N SER A 166 23.91 28.13 -32.71
CA SER A 166 22.48 27.83 -32.94
C SER A 166 22.21 26.54 -33.71
N GLU A 167 23.19 26.00 -34.44
CA GLU A 167 23.05 24.74 -35.15
C GLU A 167 23.01 23.53 -34.20
N TYR A 168 23.53 23.72 -32.98
CA TYR A 168 23.50 22.69 -31.93
C TYR A 168 22.46 23.00 -30.84
N ALA A 169 21.49 23.89 -31.16
CA ALA A 169 20.43 24.21 -30.20
C ALA A 169 19.66 22.96 -29.75
N TYR A 170 19.36 22.91 -28.45
CA TYR A 170 18.62 21.81 -27.85
C TYR A 170 17.10 21.92 -28.06
N ALA A 171 16.63 23.11 -28.41
CA ALA A 171 15.21 23.36 -28.66
C ALA A 171 14.75 22.66 -29.94
N GLY A 172 13.62 21.95 -29.86
CA GLY A 172 13.05 21.22 -31.01
C GLY A 172 13.62 19.84 -31.29
N ALA A 173 14.51 19.33 -30.44
CA ALA A 173 14.98 17.95 -30.55
C ALA A 173 13.84 16.95 -30.22
N THR A 174 13.63 15.96 -31.08
CA THR A 174 12.67 14.87 -30.89
C THR A 174 13.43 13.60 -30.52
N TYR A 175 12.89 12.84 -29.59
CA TYR A 175 13.46 11.57 -29.14
C TYR A 175 12.39 10.48 -29.21
N ASP A 176 12.74 9.33 -29.73
CA ASP A 176 11.94 8.12 -29.65
C ASP A 176 12.45 7.28 -28.48
N ILE A 177 11.50 6.75 -27.68
CA ILE A 177 11.80 5.84 -26.59
C ILE A 177 11.33 4.45 -27.03
N TYR A 178 12.22 3.49 -26.99
CA TYR A 178 11.94 2.09 -27.29
C TYR A 178 11.97 1.28 -25.99
N ASP A 179 11.02 0.34 -25.89
CA ASP A 179 10.96 -0.63 -24.77
C ASP A 179 12.07 -1.70 -24.90
#